data_fd460fa03e02bdba06a960336a05483a
#
_entry.id   fd460fa03e02bdba06a960336a05483a
#
_cell.length_a   1.000
_cell.length_b   1.000
_cell.length_c   1.000
_cell.angle_alpha   90.00
_cell.angle_beta   90.00
_cell.angle_gamma   90.00
#
_symmetry.space_group_name_H-M   'P 1'
#
loop_
_entity.id
_entity.type
_entity.pdbx_description
1 polymer ?
#
loop_
_entity_poly.entity_id
_entity_poly.type
_entity_poly.pdbx_seq_one_letter_code
_entity_poly.pdbx_strand_id
1 'polypeptide(L)'
;MGLVDEYLSDFKVGRNEQIAACMAFFISGFAVSTWAPMIPAVKDKLQIGADVLGMLLLSIGISAFIFMPLAGMLSRSYGCKKVLRTAIAIMAADLIILSLLGNIWGFLVFLAVFGAAMGCIDVNMNLNAVIVENASKKRMMSGMHALWSVGCFAGAGLFSLLAKAGLGITVIAAIHSLIVMVFTVIYSRHFLNFKGAGNEKPIAVPKGIVVFFGVLACITFLGEGAVMDWSGVLLTEVKNTELSLAGVGYAVFSVAMLCMRLLGDKIVAVLGEEKTLVFGSVIGAIGFLSVIFLENFYAIQLGFVLMGLGLANIVPTIYSLTKYQKVMPINAAVTAITSMGYTGVILGPAVLGFVAHGFGITQVFYLLAVLLAAQALAVKYYFAKMG
;
A
#
# COMPACT_ATOMS: atom_id res chain seq x y z
N MET A 1 -26.65 16.85 1.93
CA MET A 1 -25.40 17.43 2.43
C MET A 1 -25.01 16.61 3.65
N GLY A 2 -23.95 15.81 3.58
CA GLY A 2 -23.58 14.88 4.65
C GLY A 2 -22.77 15.57 5.74
N LEU A 3 -22.71 14.99 6.95
CA LEU A 3 -21.82 15.42 8.04
C LEU A 3 -20.36 15.63 7.60
N VAL A 4 -19.96 14.96 6.51
CA VAL A 4 -18.65 15.08 5.89
C VAL A 4 -18.50 16.39 5.11
N ASP A 5 -19.54 16.84 4.41
CA ASP A 5 -19.47 18.08 3.59
C ASP A 5 -19.40 19.33 4.47
N GLU A 6 -20.06 19.33 5.63
CA GLU A 6 -20.03 20.43 6.59
C GLU A 6 -18.65 20.58 7.25
N TYR A 7 -17.98 19.46 7.58
CA TYR A 7 -16.62 19.47 8.13
C TYR A 7 -15.53 19.77 7.10
N LEU A 8 -15.74 19.40 5.83
CA LEU A 8 -14.74 19.61 4.77
C LEU A 8 -14.78 21.02 4.19
N SER A 9 -15.90 21.74 4.34
CA SER A 9 -16.03 23.15 3.91
C SER A 9 -15.06 24.10 4.63
N ASP A 10 -14.60 23.74 5.82
CA ASP A 10 -13.71 24.57 6.63
C ASP A 10 -12.24 24.53 6.19
N PHE A 11 -11.85 23.57 5.31
CA PHE A 11 -10.51 23.45 4.83
C PHE A 11 -10.28 24.22 3.52
N LYS A 12 -9.52 25.30 3.58
CA LYS A 12 -9.00 25.97 2.38
C LYS A 12 -7.84 25.14 1.82
N VAL A 13 -8.11 24.38 0.76
CA VAL A 13 -7.11 23.57 0.06
C VAL A 13 -6.66 24.29 -1.18
N GLY A 14 -5.42 24.79 -1.17
CA GLY A 14 -4.73 25.37 -2.29
C GLY A 14 -3.80 24.37 -2.99
N ARG A 15 -2.98 24.88 -3.90
CA ARG A 15 -1.97 24.10 -4.63
C ARG A 15 -0.92 23.50 -3.68
N ASN A 16 -0.55 24.21 -2.60
CA ASN A 16 0.47 23.77 -1.66
C ASN A 16 0.03 22.54 -0.86
N GLU A 17 -1.23 22.51 -0.43
CA GLU A 17 -1.82 21.37 0.29
C GLU A 17 -1.94 20.14 -0.61
N GLN A 18 -2.29 20.34 -1.90
CA GLN A 18 -2.34 19.28 -2.91
C GLN A 18 -0.95 18.69 -3.15
N ILE A 19 0.07 19.53 -3.36
CA ILE A 19 1.46 19.09 -3.51
C ILE A 19 1.94 18.38 -2.24
N ALA A 20 1.64 18.90 -1.08
CA ALA A 20 2.05 18.29 0.20
C ALA A 20 1.43 16.90 0.40
N ALA A 21 0.15 16.73 0.08
CA ALA A 21 -0.50 15.41 0.12
C ALA A 21 0.18 14.42 -0.85
N CYS A 22 0.46 14.84 -2.09
CA CYS A 22 1.23 14.06 -3.06
C CYS A 22 2.63 13.68 -2.51
N MET A 23 3.33 14.65 -1.92
CA MET A 23 4.66 14.43 -1.36
C MET A 23 4.65 13.55 -0.11
N ALA A 24 3.55 13.48 0.64
CA ALA A 24 3.42 12.51 1.73
C ALA A 24 3.54 11.07 1.21
N PHE A 25 2.92 10.75 0.08
CA PHE A 25 3.03 9.43 -0.57
C PHE A 25 4.46 9.16 -1.07
N PHE A 26 5.06 10.14 -1.76
CA PHE A 26 6.44 10.01 -2.24
C PHE A 26 7.42 9.76 -1.09
N ILE A 27 7.38 10.59 -0.05
CA ILE A 27 8.25 10.49 1.14
C ILE A 27 8.09 9.12 1.81
N SER A 28 6.86 8.65 1.95
CA SER A 28 6.55 7.37 2.58
C SER A 28 7.07 6.20 1.76
N GLY A 29 6.83 6.19 0.44
CA GLY A 29 7.37 5.18 -0.46
C GLY A 29 8.90 5.15 -0.47
N PHE A 30 9.53 6.32 -0.52
CA PHE A 30 10.99 6.47 -0.47
C PHE A 30 11.57 5.90 0.84
N ALA A 31 10.95 6.22 1.98
CA ALA A 31 11.41 5.74 3.29
C ALA A 31 11.25 4.22 3.44
N VAL A 32 10.07 3.68 3.08
CA VAL A 32 9.79 2.24 3.19
C VAL A 32 10.72 1.42 2.29
N SER A 33 10.93 1.85 1.05
CA SER A 33 11.76 1.11 0.09
C SER A 33 13.26 1.13 0.40
N THR A 34 13.71 1.99 1.31
CA THR A 34 15.10 2.02 1.78
C THR A 34 15.46 0.74 2.56
N TRP A 35 14.47 0.14 3.26
CA TRP A 35 14.69 -1.06 4.06
C TRP A 35 14.99 -2.30 3.22
N ALA A 36 14.28 -2.51 2.12
CA ALA A 36 14.39 -3.74 1.33
C ALA A 36 15.82 -4.07 0.85
N PRO A 37 16.62 -3.15 0.29
CA PRO A 37 18.01 -3.40 -0.07
C PRO A 37 18.95 -3.62 1.13
N MET A 38 18.55 -3.24 2.35
CA MET A 38 19.33 -3.49 3.57
C MET A 38 19.22 -4.94 4.05
N ILE A 39 18.16 -5.66 3.69
CA ILE A 39 17.86 -7.01 4.20
C ILE A 39 19.00 -8.00 4.02
N PRO A 40 19.62 -8.15 2.84
CA PRO A 40 20.73 -9.11 2.64
C PRO A 40 21.90 -8.84 3.58
N ALA A 41 22.27 -7.57 3.73
CA ALA A 41 23.40 -7.21 4.58
C ALA A 41 23.09 -7.37 6.07
N VAL A 42 21.84 -7.18 6.48
CA VAL A 42 21.37 -7.48 7.85
C VAL A 42 21.46 -8.99 8.11
N LYS A 43 20.99 -9.81 7.16
CA LYS A 43 21.06 -11.26 7.25
C LYS A 43 22.51 -11.73 7.41
N ASP A 44 23.42 -11.20 6.60
CA ASP A 44 24.85 -11.54 6.66
C ASP A 44 25.49 -11.05 7.97
N LYS A 45 25.16 -9.83 8.42
CA LYS A 45 25.69 -9.27 9.67
C LYS A 45 25.27 -10.07 10.89
N LEU A 46 24.03 -10.57 10.91
CA LEU A 46 23.47 -11.37 12.02
C LEU A 46 23.81 -12.85 11.91
N GLN A 47 24.34 -13.33 10.78
CA GLN A 47 24.60 -14.75 10.53
C GLN A 47 23.36 -15.64 10.76
N ILE A 48 22.17 -15.16 10.29
CA ILE A 48 20.88 -15.84 10.51
C ILE A 48 20.38 -16.57 9.26
N GLY A 49 19.62 -17.63 9.46
CA GLY A 49 18.91 -18.33 8.40
C GLY A 49 17.71 -17.55 7.84
N ALA A 50 17.16 -18.05 6.74
CA ALA A 50 15.99 -17.45 6.11
C ALA A 50 14.73 -17.54 6.99
N ASP A 51 14.63 -18.57 7.82
CA ASP A 51 13.57 -18.82 8.81
C ASP A 51 13.53 -17.73 9.88
N VAL A 52 14.67 -17.44 10.52
CA VAL A 52 14.80 -16.38 11.52
C VAL A 52 14.54 -15.00 10.89
N LEU A 53 15.08 -14.75 9.69
CA LEU A 53 14.81 -13.51 8.95
C LEU A 53 13.31 -13.35 8.67
N GLY A 54 12.63 -14.41 8.23
CA GLY A 54 11.18 -14.40 8.00
C GLY A 54 10.38 -14.03 9.24
N MET A 55 10.75 -14.57 10.42
CA MET A 55 10.12 -14.20 11.70
C MET A 55 10.38 -12.73 12.07
N LEU A 56 11.56 -12.22 11.80
CA LEU A 56 11.88 -10.81 12.01
C LEU A 56 11.03 -9.90 11.09
N LEU A 57 10.92 -10.24 9.80
CA LEU A 57 10.10 -9.47 8.85
C LEU A 57 8.61 -9.52 9.19
N LEU A 58 8.12 -10.64 9.73
CA LEU A 58 6.74 -10.77 10.18
C LEU A 58 6.40 -9.75 11.28
N SER A 59 7.38 -9.34 12.11
CA SER A 59 7.17 -8.32 13.14
C SER A 59 6.75 -6.96 12.56
N ILE A 60 7.20 -6.61 11.36
CA ILE A 60 6.80 -5.39 10.63
C ILE A 60 5.28 -5.45 10.36
N GLY A 61 4.82 -6.56 9.77
CA GLY A 61 3.41 -6.73 9.41
C GLY A 61 2.49 -6.73 10.63
N ILE A 62 2.84 -7.50 11.66
CA ILE A 62 2.04 -7.59 12.90
C ILE A 62 1.96 -6.22 13.58
N SER A 63 3.10 -5.54 13.69
CA SER A 63 3.16 -4.22 14.32
C SER A 63 2.37 -3.18 13.52
N ALA A 64 2.51 -3.15 12.19
CA ALA A 64 1.71 -2.27 11.33
C ALA A 64 0.22 -2.48 11.56
N PHE A 65 -0.23 -3.75 11.55
CA PHE A 65 -1.64 -4.10 11.76
C PHE A 65 -2.18 -3.63 13.12
N ILE A 66 -1.40 -3.79 14.17
CA ILE A 66 -1.78 -3.33 15.53
C ILE A 66 -1.85 -1.80 15.59
N PHE A 67 -0.88 -1.13 14.98
CA PHE A 67 -0.77 0.34 15.05
C PHE A 67 -1.69 1.09 14.10
N MET A 68 -2.25 0.49 13.06
CA MET A 68 -3.24 1.13 12.18
C MET A 68 -4.50 1.61 12.92
N PRO A 69 -5.20 0.79 13.73
CA PRO A 69 -6.32 1.28 14.54
C PRO A 69 -5.89 2.36 15.55
N LEU A 70 -4.73 2.20 16.18
CA LEU A 70 -4.16 3.19 17.10
C LEU A 70 -3.86 4.51 16.39
N ALA A 71 -3.38 4.48 15.14
CA ALA A 71 -3.15 5.66 14.33
C ALA A 71 -4.43 6.47 14.10
N GLY A 72 -5.56 5.81 13.84
CA GLY A 72 -6.86 6.46 13.75
C GLY A 72 -7.27 7.17 15.06
N MET A 73 -7.01 6.54 16.21
CA MET A 73 -7.25 7.14 17.54
C MET A 73 -6.34 8.35 17.79
N LEU A 74 -5.05 8.20 17.50
CA LEU A 74 -4.06 9.28 17.67
C LEU A 74 -4.40 10.48 16.77
N SER A 75 -4.83 10.23 15.55
CA SER A 75 -5.22 11.28 14.60
C SER A 75 -6.41 12.07 15.09
N ARG A 76 -7.37 11.41 15.71
CA ARG A 76 -8.51 12.06 16.32
C ARG A 76 -8.09 13.01 17.45
N SER A 77 -7.17 12.57 18.31
CA SER A 77 -6.74 13.34 19.49
C SER A 77 -5.74 14.45 19.11
N TYR A 78 -4.74 14.13 18.29
CA TYR A 78 -3.62 15.01 18.00
C TYR A 78 -3.68 15.67 16.62
N GLY A 79 -4.54 15.18 15.73
CA GLY A 79 -4.63 15.57 14.32
C GLY A 79 -3.72 14.75 13.41
N CYS A 80 -4.21 14.45 12.20
CA CYS A 80 -3.50 13.60 11.23
C CYS A 80 -2.13 14.18 10.83
N LYS A 81 -1.99 15.49 10.71
CA LYS A 81 -0.72 16.19 10.44
C LYS A 81 0.37 15.84 11.45
N LYS A 82 0.04 15.92 12.75
CA LYS A 82 1.01 15.68 13.82
C LYS A 82 1.42 14.20 13.85
N VAL A 83 0.46 13.30 13.73
CA VAL A 83 0.72 11.84 13.74
C VAL A 83 1.56 11.45 12.54
N LEU A 84 1.21 11.91 11.33
CA LEU A 84 1.96 11.63 10.10
C LEU A 84 3.41 12.12 10.18
N ARG A 85 3.63 13.37 10.60
CA ARG A 85 4.99 13.93 10.79
C ARG A 85 5.82 13.12 11.77
N THR A 86 5.23 12.77 12.91
CA THR A 86 5.93 12.03 13.97
C THR A 86 6.28 10.63 13.48
N ALA A 87 5.35 9.94 12.82
CA ALA A 87 5.59 8.61 12.30
C ALA A 87 6.68 8.59 11.22
N ILE A 88 6.69 9.56 10.29
CA ILE A 88 7.76 9.69 9.28
C ILE A 88 9.12 9.96 9.97
N ALA A 89 9.17 10.83 10.99
CA ALA A 89 10.40 11.10 11.72
C ALA A 89 10.92 9.87 12.49
N ILE A 90 10.02 9.11 13.11
CA ILE A 90 10.36 7.83 13.76
C ILE A 90 10.92 6.85 12.73
N MET A 91 10.28 6.67 11.59
CA MET A 91 10.76 5.78 10.54
C MET A 91 12.13 6.19 10.00
N ALA A 92 12.37 7.49 9.79
CA ALA A 92 13.67 7.99 9.34
C ALA A 92 14.78 7.74 10.37
N ALA A 93 14.52 7.95 11.66
CA ALA A 93 15.47 7.64 12.73
C ALA A 93 15.72 6.11 12.83
N ASP A 94 14.67 5.34 12.71
CA ASP A 94 14.70 3.88 12.80
C ASP A 94 15.56 3.23 11.71
N LEU A 95 15.52 3.73 10.48
CA LEU A 95 16.40 3.28 9.40
C LEU A 95 17.89 3.38 9.75
N ILE A 96 18.29 4.47 10.42
CA ILE A 96 19.66 4.64 10.89
C ILE A 96 19.98 3.63 11.99
N ILE A 97 19.08 3.48 12.96
CA ILE A 97 19.25 2.55 14.08
C ILE A 97 19.38 1.12 13.56
N LEU A 98 18.47 0.67 12.66
CA LEU A 98 18.53 -0.63 12.03
C LEU A 98 19.88 -0.91 11.36
N SER A 99 20.50 0.09 10.71
CA SER A 99 21.82 -0.07 10.10
C SER A 99 22.96 -0.31 11.10
N LEU A 100 22.80 0.16 12.34
CA LEU A 100 23.81 0.09 13.41
C LEU A 100 23.68 -1.20 14.22
N LEU A 101 22.49 -1.79 14.33
CA LEU A 101 22.23 -2.96 15.18
C LEU A 101 23.09 -4.17 14.77
N GLY A 102 23.48 -4.97 15.77
CA GLY A 102 24.27 -6.18 15.62
C GLY A 102 23.69 -7.38 16.35
N ASN A 103 22.44 -7.33 16.82
CA ASN A 103 21.82 -8.42 17.53
C ASN A 103 20.34 -8.61 17.16
N ILE A 104 19.85 -9.84 17.22
CA ILE A 104 18.49 -10.24 16.80
C ILE A 104 17.40 -9.49 17.59
N TRP A 105 17.57 -9.34 18.89
CA TRP A 105 16.56 -8.72 19.76
C TRP A 105 16.35 -7.24 19.45
N GLY A 106 17.46 -6.53 19.19
CA GLY A 106 17.42 -5.15 18.71
C GLY A 106 16.68 -5.08 17.39
N PHE A 107 17.00 -5.94 16.43
CA PHE A 107 16.30 -5.99 15.15
C PHE A 107 14.81 -6.26 15.32
N LEU A 108 14.40 -7.24 16.17
CA LEU A 108 13.00 -7.52 16.43
C LEU A 108 12.24 -6.29 16.93
N VAL A 109 12.80 -5.58 17.89
CA VAL A 109 12.18 -4.37 18.47
C VAL A 109 12.09 -3.24 17.44
N PHE A 110 13.19 -2.94 16.73
CA PHE A 110 13.20 -1.81 15.81
C PHE A 110 12.46 -2.13 14.50
N LEU A 111 12.41 -3.37 14.03
CA LEU A 111 11.50 -3.75 12.94
C LEU A 111 10.01 -3.64 13.35
N ALA A 112 9.69 -3.91 14.61
CA ALA A 112 8.34 -3.65 15.12
C ALA A 112 8.05 -2.12 15.19
N VAL A 113 9.03 -1.29 15.56
CA VAL A 113 8.91 0.18 15.51
C VAL A 113 8.73 0.66 14.07
N PHE A 114 9.51 0.11 13.12
CA PHE A 114 9.37 0.39 11.69
C PHE A 114 7.96 0.07 11.18
N GLY A 115 7.44 -1.12 11.50
CA GLY A 115 6.09 -1.53 11.16
C GLY A 115 5.01 -0.65 11.78
N ALA A 116 5.16 -0.29 13.07
CA ALA A 116 4.26 0.63 13.75
C ALA A 116 4.23 2.01 13.08
N ALA A 117 5.40 2.55 12.74
CA ALA A 117 5.51 3.81 12.01
C ALA A 117 4.88 3.71 10.62
N MET A 118 5.11 2.61 9.89
CA MET A 118 4.52 2.34 8.58
C MET A 118 2.98 2.32 8.66
N GLY A 119 2.39 1.60 9.62
CA GLY A 119 0.94 1.57 9.80
C GLY A 119 0.36 2.94 10.15
N CYS A 120 1.06 3.72 11.00
CA CYS A 120 0.65 5.10 11.31
C CYS A 120 0.74 6.02 10.10
N ILE A 121 1.78 5.92 9.30
CA ILE A 121 1.96 6.70 8.07
C ILE A 121 0.84 6.38 7.11
N ASP A 122 0.58 5.11 6.85
CA ASP A 122 -0.36 4.68 5.82
C ASP A 122 -1.80 5.16 6.11
N VAL A 123 -2.28 4.98 7.34
CA VAL A 123 -3.60 5.49 7.75
C VAL A 123 -3.68 7.02 7.59
N ASN A 124 -2.67 7.75 8.07
CA ASN A 124 -2.73 9.21 8.10
C ASN A 124 -2.45 9.87 6.75
N MET A 125 -1.62 9.25 5.94
CA MET A 125 -1.36 9.66 4.57
C MET A 125 -2.64 9.54 3.74
N ASN A 126 -3.32 8.40 3.79
CA ASN A 126 -4.59 8.18 3.09
C ASN A 126 -5.72 9.08 3.64
N LEU A 127 -5.80 9.28 4.95
CA LEU A 127 -6.75 10.21 5.55
C LEU A 127 -6.52 11.65 5.05
N ASN A 128 -5.27 12.13 5.05
CA ASN A 128 -4.92 13.45 4.52
C ASN A 128 -5.28 13.57 3.03
N ALA A 129 -5.00 12.53 2.23
CA ALA A 129 -5.30 12.47 0.81
C ALA A 129 -6.82 12.57 0.54
N VAL A 130 -7.63 11.80 1.26
CA VAL A 130 -9.11 11.84 1.14
C VAL A 130 -9.65 13.23 1.43
N ILE A 131 -9.13 13.90 2.46
CA ILE A 131 -9.57 15.25 2.83
C ILE A 131 -9.16 16.27 1.76
N VAL A 132 -7.91 16.21 1.28
CA VAL A 132 -7.40 17.11 0.23
C VAL A 132 -8.16 16.91 -1.08
N GLU A 133 -8.39 15.66 -1.50
CA GLU A 133 -9.15 15.35 -2.72
C GLU A 133 -10.57 15.94 -2.64
N ASN A 134 -11.26 15.71 -1.53
CA ASN A 134 -12.62 16.20 -1.34
C ASN A 134 -12.71 17.72 -1.30
N ALA A 135 -11.86 18.38 -0.52
CA ALA A 135 -11.86 19.84 -0.39
C ALA A 135 -11.41 20.55 -1.68
N SER A 136 -10.51 19.93 -2.47
CA SER A 136 -10.07 20.48 -3.77
C SER A 136 -11.05 20.22 -4.90
N LYS A 137 -12.03 19.32 -4.72
CA LYS A 137 -12.97 18.85 -5.77
C LYS A 137 -12.26 18.32 -7.02
N LYS A 138 -11.06 17.80 -6.86
CA LYS A 138 -10.23 17.23 -7.92
C LYS A 138 -9.88 15.79 -7.59
N ARG A 139 -10.00 14.88 -8.55
CA ARG A 139 -9.53 13.51 -8.42
C ARG A 139 -8.02 13.51 -8.39
N MET A 140 -7.41 12.95 -7.35
CA MET A 140 -5.97 12.96 -7.13
C MET A 140 -5.45 11.67 -6.49
N MET A 141 -6.34 10.80 -6.03
CA MET A 141 -5.98 9.65 -5.22
C MET A 141 -5.06 8.67 -5.98
N SER A 142 -5.38 8.38 -7.25
CA SER A 142 -4.53 7.51 -8.08
C SER A 142 -3.16 8.11 -8.33
N GLY A 143 -3.08 9.41 -8.61
CA GLY A 143 -1.81 10.13 -8.76
C GLY A 143 -0.97 10.15 -7.48
N MET A 144 -1.61 10.26 -6.31
CA MET A 144 -0.94 10.16 -5.02
C MET A 144 -0.32 8.76 -4.82
N HIS A 145 -1.08 7.68 -5.09
CA HIS A 145 -0.56 6.30 -5.04
C HIS A 145 0.54 6.04 -6.09
N ALA A 146 0.45 6.67 -7.27
CA ALA A 146 1.55 6.63 -8.24
C ALA A 146 2.84 7.24 -7.67
N LEU A 147 2.74 8.38 -6.97
CA LEU A 147 3.90 9.01 -6.33
C LEU A 147 4.49 8.17 -5.20
N TRP A 148 3.69 7.37 -4.49
CA TRP A 148 4.23 6.36 -3.57
C TRP A 148 5.12 5.35 -4.31
N SER A 149 4.66 4.82 -5.45
CA SER A 149 5.43 3.89 -6.28
C SER A 149 6.71 4.54 -6.84
N VAL A 150 6.64 5.81 -7.29
CA VAL A 150 7.82 6.60 -7.71
C VAL A 150 8.79 6.78 -6.55
N GLY A 151 8.29 7.07 -5.35
CA GLY A 151 9.08 7.16 -4.12
C GLY A 151 9.80 5.86 -3.82
N CYS A 152 9.11 4.71 -3.89
CA CYS A 152 9.71 3.39 -3.71
C CYS A 152 10.85 3.15 -4.73
N PHE A 153 10.60 3.45 -5.99
CA PHE A 153 11.60 3.28 -7.04
C PHE A 153 12.81 4.19 -6.83
N ALA A 154 12.58 5.45 -6.48
CA ALA A 154 13.63 6.42 -6.19
C ALA A 154 14.48 6.03 -4.98
N GLY A 155 13.84 5.56 -3.89
CA GLY A 155 14.54 5.14 -2.67
C GLY A 155 15.42 3.92 -2.90
N ALA A 156 14.87 2.85 -3.47
CA ALA A 156 15.63 1.64 -3.78
C ALA A 156 16.72 1.90 -4.83
N GLY A 157 16.43 2.72 -5.85
CA GLY A 157 17.38 3.10 -6.89
C GLY A 157 18.55 3.92 -6.33
N LEU A 158 18.27 4.93 -5.51
CA LEU A 158 19.31 5.73 -4.86
C LEU A 158 20.17 4.86 -3.94
N PHE A 159 19.56 3.96 -3.16
CA PHE A 159 20.30 3.01 -2.34
C PHE A 159 21.30 2.22 -3.17
N SER A 160 20.85 1.62 -4.26
CA SER A 160 21.69 0.81 -5.15
C SER A 160 22.83 1.62 -5.78
N LEU A 161 22.56 2.86 -6.18
CA LEU A 161 23.59 3.76 -6.72
C LEU A 161 24.67 4.10 -5.68
N LEU A 162 24.28 4.44 -4.46
CA LEU A 162 25.20 4.77 -3.37
C LEU A 162 26.00 3.54 -2.92
N ALA A 163 25.36 2.36 -2.86
CA ALA A 163 26.05 1.10 -2.56
C ALA A 163 27.09 0.75 -3.64
N LYS A 164 26.74 0.92 -4.93
CA LYS A 164 27.67 0.75 -6.05
C LYS A 164 28.83 1.74 -6.00
N ALA A 165 28.63 2.94 -5.48
CA ALA A 165 29.68 3.93 -5.22
C ALA A 165 30.58 3.59 -4.01
N GLY A 166 30.33 2.45 -3.34
CA GLY A 166 31.14 1.95 -2.22
C GLY A 166 30.79 2.53 -0.85
N LEU A 167 29.63 3.20 -0.69
CA LEU A 167 29.21 3.72 0.59
C LEU A 167 28.68 2.58 1.49
N GLY A 168 29.03 2.62 2.76
CA GLY A 168 28.52 1.68 3.76
C GLY A 168 27.03 1.92 4.06
N ILE A 169 26.32 0.84 4.48
CA ILE A 169 24.88 0.84 4.71
C ILE A 169 24.43 1.96 5.66
N THR A 170 25.19 2.20 6.73
CA THR A 170 24.85 3.25 7.72
C THR A 170 24.89 4.65 7.10
N VAL A 171 25.88 4.91 6.23
CA VAL A 171 25.98 6.21 5.52
C VAL A 171 24.80 6.34 4.55
N ILE A 172 24.46 5.28 3.83
CA ILE A 172 23.31 5.26 2.93
C ILE A 172 22.03 5.51 3.69
N ALA A 173 21.79 4.79 4.81
CA ALA A 173 20.62 4.99 5.67
C ALA A 173 20.54 6.44 6.19
N ALA A 174 21.67 7.03 6.60
CA ALA A 174 21.71 8.43 7.06
C ALA A 174 21.36 9.41 5.93
N ILE A 175 21.88 9.23 4.72
CA ILE A 175 21.53 10.05 3.54
C ILE A 175 20.02 9.96 3.25
N HIS A 176 19.46 8.75 3.21
CA HIS A 176 18.03 8.55 2.97
C HIS A 176 17.18 9.20 4.06
N SER A 177 17.54 9.01 5.32
CA SER A 177 16.84 9.61 6.46
C SER A 177 16.91 11.13 6.41
N LEU A 178 18.05 11.71 6.01
CA LEU A 178 18.18 13.15 5.82
C LEU A 178 17.25 13.67 4.71
N ILE A 179 17.20 12.99 3.57
CA ILE A 179 16.29 13.32 2.45
C ILE A 179 14.82 13.26 2.91
N VAL A 180 14.43 12.19 3.60
CA VAL A 180 13.09 12.03 4.18
C VAL A 180 12.77 13.17 5.13
N MET A 181 13.68 13.53 6.03
CA MET A 181 13.47 14.61 7.00
C MET A 181 13.40 15.97 6.34
N VAL A 182 14.27 16.29 5.38
CA VAL A 182 14.24 17.55 4.63
C VAL A 182 12.91 17.72 3.91
N PHE A 183 12.47 16.72 3.17
CA PHE A 183 11.19 16.77 2.48
C PHE A 183 10.01 16.85 3.47
N THR A 184 10.09 16.13 4.58
CA THR A 184 9.07 16.21 5.63
C THR A 184 8.98 17.62 6.23
N VAL A 185 10.10 18.28 6.51
CA VAL A 185 10.11 19.66 7.03
C VAL A 185 9.53 20.65 6.03
N ILE A 186 9.87 20.50 4.73
CA ILE A 186 9.39 21.39 3.67
C ILE A 186 7.86 21.25 3.48
N TYR A 187 7.37 20.03 3.28
CA TYR A 187 6.00 19.79 2.86
C TYR A 187 5.00 19.63 4.00
N SER A 188 5.42 19.14 5.17
CA SER A 188 4.50 18.87 6.27
C SER A 188 3.86 20.12 6.88
N ARG A 189 4.40 21.31 6.61
CA ARG A 189 3.76 22.57 7.01
C ARG A 189 2.38 22.74 6.36
N HIS A 190 2.21 22.16 5.16
CA HIS A 190 0.98 22.19 4.38
C HIS A 190 0.10 20.93 4.53
N PHE A 191 0.49 19.94 5.33
CA PHE A 191 -0.42 18.85 5.68
C PHE A 191 -1.62 19.41 6.42
N LEU A 192 -2.81 18.93 6.09
CA LEU A 192 -4.03 19.34 6.78
C LEU A 192 -4.06 18.78 8.19
N ASN A 193 -4.40 19.60 9.16
CA ASN A 193 -4.51 19.18 10.55
C ASN A 193 -5.95 18.78 10.88
N PHE A 194 -6.41 17.72 10.28
CA PHE A 194 -7.74 17.18 10.56
C PHE A 194 -7.75 16.43 11.89
N LYS A 195 -8.72 16.75 12.73
CA LYS A 195 -9.06 16.03 13.97
C LYS A 195 -10.46 15.47 13.82
N GLY A 196 -10.71 14.24 14.24
CA GLY A 196 -12.05 13.69 14.26
C GLY A 196 -13.00 14.41 15.23
N ALA A 197 -14.30 14.28 15.05
CA ALA A 197 -15.30 14.84 15.96
C ALA A 197 -15.18 14.21 17.37
N GLY A 198 -15.22 15.05 18.42
CA GLY A 198 -14.78 14.73 19.77
C GLY A 198 -15.50 13.59 20.53
N ASN A 199 -16.70 13.16 20.11
CA ASN A 199 -17.55 12.19 20.85
C ASN A 199 -17.55 10.76 20.29
N GLU A 200 -16.59 10.39 19.45
CA GLU A 200 -16.55 9.08 18.82
C GLU A 200 -15.85 8.04 19.69
N LYS A 201 -16.26 6.77 19.57
CA LYS A 201 -15.59 5.66 20.28
C LYS A 201 -14.14 5.56 19.82
N PRO A 202 -13.18 5.25 20.72
CA PRO A 202 -11.74 5.15 20.39
C PRO A 202 -11.46 4.17 19.26
N ILE A 203 -12.09 3.02 19.26
CA ILE A 203 -12.04 2.00 18.22
C ILE A 203 -13.44 1.86 17.65
N ALA A 204 -13.61 2.23 16.40
CA ALA A 204 -14.86 2.05 15.71
C ALA A 204 -14.83 0.73 14.92
N VAL A 205 -15.69 -0.21 15.30
CA VAL A 205 -15.89 -1.43 14.52
C VAL A 205 -16.45 -1.05 13.15
N PRO A 206 -15.84 -1.52 12.04
CA PRO A 206 -16.33 -1.22 10.71
C PRO A 206 -17.78 -1.68 10.53
N LYS A 207 -18.60 -0.87 9.86
CA LYS A 207 -20.03 -1.11 9.69
C LYS A 207 -20.47 -0.84 8.25
N GLY A 208 -21.52 -1.54 7.84
CA GLY A 208 -22.19 -1.29 6.57
C GLY A 208 -21.24 -1.28 5.39
N ILE A 209 -21.33 -0.22 4.58
CA ILE A 209 -20.53 -0.07 3.36
C ILE A 209 -19.01 -0.01 3.60
N VAL A 210 -18.56 0.40 4.78
CA VAL A 210 -17.12 0.45 5.11
C VAL A 210 -16.53 -0.96 5.20
N VAL A 211 -17.30 -1.95 5.69
CA VAL A 211 -16.91 -3.36 5.65
C VAL A 211 -16.75 -3.83 4.20
N PHE A 212 -17.71 -3.49 3.35
CA PHE A 212 -17.66 -3.83 1.93
C PHE A 212 -16.41 -3.26 1.27
N PHE A 213 -16.13 -1.97 1.44
CA PHE A 213 -14.91 -1.34 0.93
C PHE A 213 -13.63 -1.97 1.48
N GLY A 214 -13.61 -2.31 2.76
CA GLY A 214 -12.48 -3.00 3.39
C GLY A 214 -12.23 -4.39 2.81
N VAL A 215 -13.28 -5.15 2.51
CA VAL A 215 -13.18 -6.46 1.84
C VAL A 215 -12.65 -6.31 0.41
N LEU A 216 -13.13 -5.33 -0.35
CA LEU A 216 -12.60 -5.06 -1.70
C LEU A 216 -11.11 -4.70 -1.65
N ALA A 217 -10.71 -3.86 -0.69
CA ALA A 217 -9.30 -3.50 -0.49
C ALA A 217 -8.46 -4.73 -0.08
N CYS A 218 -8.99 -5.60 0.79
CA CYS A 218 -8.32 -6.83 1.22
C CYS A 218 -8.08 -7.79 0.04
N ILE A 219 -9.09 -8.03 -0.81
CA ILE A 219 -8.95 -8.87 -2.02
C ILE A 219 -7.92 -8.27 -2.97
N THR A 220 -7.94 -6.96 -3.18
CA THR A 220 -7.00 -6.28 -4.07
C THR A 220 -5.57 -6.38 -3.56
N PHE A 221 -5.33 -6.07 -2.29
CA PHE A 221 -4.01 -6.18 -1.68
C PHE A 221 -3.52 -7.64 -1.58
N LEU A 222 -4.41 -8.60 -1.38
CA LEU A 222 -4.09 -10.03 -1.48
C LEU A 222 -3.57 -10.38 -2.88
N GLY A 223 -4.22 -9.86 -3.94
CA GLY A 223 -3.79 -10.03 -5.32
C GLY A 223 -2.43 -9.37 -5.61
N GLU A 224 -2.21 -8.12 -5.16
CA GLU A 224 -0.93 -7.43 -5.31
C GLU A 224 0.20 -8.18 -4.59
N GLY A 225 -0.03 -8.61 -3.34
CA GLY A 225 0.92 -9.40 -2.56
C GLY A 225 1.22 -10.75 -3.20
N ALA A 226 0.19 -11.41 -3.73
CA ALA A 226 0.37 -12.69 -4.41
C ALA A 226 1.26 -12.58 -5.66
N VAL A 227 1.14 -11.52 -6.45
CA VAL A 227 2.03 -11.31 -7.59
C VAL A 227 3.47 -11.09 -7.10
N MET A 228 3.66 -10.33 -6.03
CA MET A 228 4.98 -10.11 -5.44
C MET A 228 5.63 -11.41 -4.96
N ASP A 229 4.90 -12.24 -4.24
CA ASP A 229 5.45 -13.41 -3.54
C ASP A 229 5.48 -14.68 -4.42
N TRP A 230 4.50 -14.87 -5.30
CA TRP A 230 4.26 -16.12 -5.99
C TRP A 230 4.48 -16.08 -7.51
N SER A 231 4.67 -14.90 -8.13
CA SER A 231 4.91 -14.82 -9.57
C SER A 231 6.20 -15.53 -9.99
N GLY A 232 7.27 -15.37 -9.22
CA GLY A 232 8.53 -16.04 -9.46
C GLY A 232 8.43 -17.57 -9.35
N VAL A 233 7.70 -18.05 -8.33
CA VAL A 233 7.45 -19.49 -8.12
C VAL A 233 6.62 -20.07 -9.29
N LEU A 234 5.56 -19.37 -9.72
CA LEU A 234 4.79 -19.78 -10.90
C LEU A 234 5.67 -19.90 -12.14
N LEU A 235 6.49 -18.89 -12.41
CA LEU A 235 7.35 -18.87 -13.59
C LEU A 235 8.39 -20.00 -13.57
N THR A 236 9.04 -20.25 -12.43
CA THR A 236 10.11 -21.25 -12.32
C THR A 236 9.58 -22.68 -12.19
N GLU A 237 8.60 -22.93 -11.32
CA GLU A 237 8.13 -24.28 -10.99
C GLU A 237 7.04 -24.80 -11.92
N VAL A 238 6.17 -23.89 -12.44
CA VAL A 238 5.04 -24.29 -13.29
C VAL A 238 5.33 -24.05 -14.76
N LYS A 239 5.96 -22.91 -15.09
CA LYS A 239 6.26 -22.53 -16.47
C LYS A 239 7.68 -22.90 -16.91
N ASN A 240 8.46 -23.56 -16.05
CA ASN A 240 9.84 -24.02 -16.34
C ASN A 240 10.75 -22.90 -16.88
N THR A 241 10.55 -21.68 -16.41
CA THR A 241 11.38 -20.52 -16.79
C THR A 241 12.69 -20.55 -16.02
N GLU A 242 13.77 -20.06 -16.60
CA GLU A 242 15.04 -19.91 -15.90
C GLU A 242 14.91 -19.05 -14.64
N LEU A 243 15.63 -19.42 -13.58
CA LEU A 243 15.64 -18.68 -12.30
C LEU A 243 16.04 -17.21 -12.48
N SER A 244 16.91 -16.92 -13.44
CA SER A 244 17.32 -15.55 -13.82
C SER A 244 16.14 -14.64 -14.22
N LEU A 245 15.03 -15.21 -14.69
CA LEU A 245 13.83 -14.52 -15.16
C LEU A 245 12.68 -14.54 -14.16
N ALA A 246 12.85 -15.14 -12.98
CA ALA A 246 11.81 -15.28 -11.96
C ALA A 246 11.17 -13.93 -11.54
N GLY A 247 11.96 -12.87 -11.47
CA GLY A 247 11.49 -11.53 -11.06
C GLY A 247 10.79 -10.73 -12.16
N VAL A 248 10.83 -11.19 -13.42
CA VAL A 248 10.32 -10.40 -14.57
C VAL A 248 8.80 -10.19 -14.47
N GLY A 249 8.05 -11.20 -14.02
CA GLY A 249 6.60 -11.09 -13.86
C GLY A 249 6.20 -9.96 -12.91
N TYR A 250 6.82 -9.91 -11.74
CA TYR A 250 6.56 -8.83 -10.77
C TYR A 250 7.02 -7.45 -11.28
N ALA A 251 8.15 -7.38 -11.98
CA ALA A 251 8.64 -6.12 -12.55
C ALA A 251 7.67 -5.56 -13.60
N VAL A 252 7.19 -6.40 -14.51
CA VAL A 252 6.20 -6.04 -15.54
C VAL A 252 4.88 -5.59 -14.92
N PHE A 253 4.37 -6.34 -13.94
CA PHE A 253 3.19 -5.98 -13.16
C PHE A 253 3.35 -4.59 -12.51
N SER A 254 4.49 -4.34 -11.85
CA SER A 254 4.74 -3.08 -11.13
C SER A 254 4.81 -1.88 -12.06
N VAL A 255 5.44 -2.03 -13.24
CA VAL A 255 5.49 -0.99 -14.26
C VAL A 255 4.10 -0.70 -14.82
N ALA A 256 3.33 -1.74 -15.16
CA ALA A 256 1.96 -1.58 -15.66
C ALA A 256 1.06 -0.88 -14.63
N MET A 257 1.19 -1.26 -13.35
CA MET A 257 0.47 -0.64 -12.24
C MET A 257 0.84 0.85 -12.11
N LEU A 258 2.12 1.19 -12.13
CA LEU A 258 2.58 2.57 -12.06
C LEU A 258 2.01 3.41 -13.21
N CYS A 259 2.13 2.93 -14.45
CA CYS A 259 1.58 3.61 -15.63
C CYS A 259 0.07 3.85 -15.49
N MET A 260 -0.67 2.83 -15.04
CA MET A 260 -2.11 2.93 -14.87
C MET A 260 -2.51 3.87 -13.73
N ARG A 261 -1.76 3.92 -12.62
CA ARG A 261 -1.96 4.87 -11.52
C ARG A 261 -1.73 6.32 -11.96
N LEU A 262 -0.73 6.57 -12.80
CA LEU A 262 -0.46 7.91 -13.35
C LEU A 262 -1.61 8.44 -14.23
N LEU A 263 -2.33 7.55 -14.91
CA LEU A 263 -3.51 7.87 -15.73
C LEU A 263 -4.82 7.74 -14.95
N GLY A 264 -4.79 7.16 -13.74
CA GLY A 264 -5.94 6.68 -13.01
C GLY A 264 -6.98 7.76 -12.72
N ASP A 265 -6.55 8.94 -12.27
CA ASP A 265 -7.47 10.03 -11.95
C ASP A 265 -8.29 10.47 -13.18
N LYS A 266 -7.67 10.48 -14.37
CA LYS A 266 -8.38 10.76 -15.63
C LYS A 266 -9.33 9.62 -16.00
N ILE A 267 -8.90 8.38 -15.83
CA ILE A 267 -9.72 7.19 -16.11
C ILE A 267 -10.94 7.17 -15.21
N VAL A 268 -10.76 7.37 -13.90
CA VAL A 268 -11.87 7.43 -12.93
C VAL A 268 -12.80 8.62 -13.23
N ALA A 269 -12.26 9.75 -13.69
CA ALA A 269 -13.07 10.89 -14.08
C ALA A 269 -13.98 10.60 -15.29
N VAL A 270 -13.49 9.81 -16.25
CA VAL A 270 -14.25 9.46 -17.47
C VAL A 270 -15.20 8.28 -17.25
N LEU A 271 -14.71 7.21 -16.61
CA LEU A 271 -15.49 5.98 -16.43
C LEU A 271 -16.46 6.04 -15.22
N GLY A 272 -16.13 6.85 -14.23
CA GLY A 272 -16.78 6.83 -12.92
C GLY A 272 -16.22 5.70 -12.02
N GLU A 273 -16.57 5.76 -10.73
CA GLU A 273 -16.07 4.85 -9.70
C GLU A 273 -16.53 3.40 -9.93
N GLU A 274 -17.82 3.20 -10.23
CA GLU A 274 -18.40 1.87 -10.46
C GLU A 274 -17.65 1.12 -11.56
N LYS A 275 -17.58 1.72 -12.76
CA LYS A 275 -16.95 1.08 -13.91
C LYS A 275 -15.46 0.85 -13.68
N THR A 276 -14.78 1.77 -12.99
CA THR A 276 -13.36 1.60 -12.65
C THR A 276 -13.16 0.39 -11.76
N LEU A 277 -13.97 0.20 -10.73
CA LEU A 277 -13.90 -0.97 -9.84
C LEU A 277 -14.26 -2.26 -10.57
N VAL A 278 -15.34 -2.26 -11.36
CA VAL A 278 -15.79 -3.47 -12.11
C VAL A 278 -14.75 -3.85 -13.17
N PHE A 279 -14.36 -2.94 -14.05
CA PHE A 279 -13.39 -3.24 -15.11
C PHE A 279 -12.02 -3.57 -14.56
N GLY A 280 -11.57 -2.86 -13.51
CA GLY A 280 -10.32 -3.18 -12.83
C GLY A 280 -10.31 -4.61 -12.31
N SER A 281 -11.37 -5.02 -11.62
CA SER A 281 -11.49 -6.39 -11.10
C SER A 281 -11.57 -7.45 -12.21
N VAL A 282 -12.32 -7.17 -13.28
CA VAL A 282 -12.44 -8.10 -14.44
C VAL A 282 -11.09 -8.22 -15.16
N ILE A 283 -10.42 -7.11 -15.45
CA ILE A 283 -9.12 -7.12 -16.14
C ILE A 283 -8.08 -7.84 -15.28
N GLY A 284 -8.06 -7.59 -13.96
CA GLY A 284 -7.21 -8.31 -13.02
C GLY A 284 -7.47 -9.82 -13.02
N ALA A 285 -8.76 -10.24 -12.97
CA ALA A 285 -9.14 -11.65 -13.04
C ALA A 285 -8.68 -12.32 -14.35
N ILE A 286 -8.87 -11.65 -15.50
CA ILE A 286 -8.37 -12.11 -16.79
C ILE A 286 -6.85 -12.24 -16.76
N GLY A 287 -6.14 -11.28 -16.14
CA GLY A 287 -4.69 -11.34 -15.98
C GLY A 287 -4.25 -12.58 -15.20
N PHE A 288 -4.89 -12.88 -14.06
CA PHE A 288 -4.60 -14.09 -13.28
C PHE A 288 -4.88 -15.38 -14.06
N LEU A 289 -5.98 -15.44 -14.82
CA LEU A 289 -6.28 -16.59 -15.69
C LEU A 289 -5.28 -16.70 -16.84
N SER A 290 -4.87 -15.59 -17.45
CA SER A 290 -3.95 -15.59 -18.58
C SER A 290 -2.61 -16.24 -18.25
N VAL A 291 -2.01 -15.98 -17.09
CA VAL A 291 -0.74 -16.60 -16.70
C VAL A 291 -0.86 -18.10 -16.44
N ILE A 292 -2.08 -18.61 -16.17
CA ILE A 292 -2.33 -20.04 -16.00
C ILE A 292 -2.33 -20.73 -17.37
N PHE A 293 -3.08 -20.20 -18.33
CA PHE A 293 -3.34 -20.86 -19.61
C PHE A 293 -2.28 -20.58 -20.68
N LEU A 294 -1.55 -19.49 -20.58
CA LEU A 294 -0.50 -19.15 -21.55
C LEU A 294 0.79 -19.91 -21.21
N GLU A 295 1.47 -20.44 -22.25
CA GLU A 295 2.72 -21.19 -22.09
C GLU A 295 3.93 -20.40 -22.57
N ASN A 296 3.76 -19.54 -23.57
CA ASN A 296 4.85 -18.73 -24.09
C ASN A 296 5.25 -17.65 -23.07
N PHE A 297 6.53 -17.53 -22.75
CA PHE A 297 7.06 -16.60 -21.76
C PHE A 297 6.61 -15.16 -22.00
N TYR A 298 6.68 -14.65 -23.24
CA TYR A 298 6.26 -13.28 -23.56
C TYR A 298 4.74 -13.10 -23.46
N ALA A 299 3.97 -14.11 -23.81
CA ALA A 299 2.52 -14.09 -23.66
C ALA A 299 2.10 -14.07 -22.18
N ILE A 300 2.81 -14.81 -21.31
CA ILE A 300 2.61 -14.77 -19.85
C ILE A 300 2.79 -13.36 -19.31
N GLN A 301 3.77 -12.59 -19.82
CA GLN A 301 3.98 -11.21 -19.39
C GLN A 301 2.78 -10.30 -19.67
N LEU A 302 1.97 -10.57 -20.71
CA LEU A 302 0.72 -9.85 -20.93
C LEU A 302 -0.29 -10.08 -19.80
N GLY A 303 -0.31 -11.27 -19.20
CA GLY A 303 -1.11 -11.54 -18.00
C GLY A 303 -0.68 -10.67 -16.82
N PHE A 304 0.62 -10.51 -16.58
CA PHE A 304 1.13 -9.62 -15.54
C PHE A 304 0.84 -8.14 -15.83
N VAL A 305 0.89 -7.71 -17.10
CA VAL A 305 0.42 -6.39 -17.51
C VAL A 305 -1.05 -6.19 -17.15
N LEU A 306 -1.92 -7.14 -17.51
CA LEU A 306 -3.36 -7.08 -17.22
C LEU A 306 -3.63 -7.01 -15.71
N MET A 307 -2.93 -7.81 -14.89
CA MET A 307 -3.03 -7.71 -13.43
C MET A 307 -2.67 -6.30 -12.94
N GLY A 308 -1.54 -5.75 -13.40
CA GLY A 308 -1.10 -4.41 -13.02
C GLY A 308 -2.09 -3.32 -13.41
N LEU A 309 -2.59 -3.35 -14.66
CA LEU A 309 -3.60 -2.42 -15.14
C LEU A 309 -4.93 -2.56 -14.38
N GLY A 310 -5.34 -3.80 -14.09
CA GLY A 310 -6.60 -4.09 -13.42
C GLY A 310 -6.63 -3.64 -11.97
N LEU A 311 -5.60 -3.99 -11.18
CA LEU A 311 -5.58 -3.73 -9.74
C LEU A 311 -5.25 -2.27 -9.39
N ALA A 312 -4.55 -1.55 -10.25
CA ALA A 312 -3.93 -0.27 -9.95
C ALA A 312 -4.85 0.78 -9.32
N ASN A 313 -6.07 0.93 -9.82
CA ASN A 313 -6.98 2.00 -9.44
C ASN A 313 -8.12 1.54 -8.51
N ILE A 314 -8.16 0.28 -8.09
CA ILE A 314 -9.23 -0.23 -7.21
C ILE A 314 -9.12 0.43 -5.84
N VAL A 315 -7.98 0.30 -5.17
CA VAL A 315 -7.76 0.85 -3.83
C VAL A 315 -7.87 2.38 -3.80
N PRO A 316 -7.22 3.15 -4.71
CA PRO A 316 -7.42 4.60 -4.78
C PRO A 316 -8.88 5.01 -4.93
N THR A 317 -9.65 4.30 -5.78
CA THR A 317 -11.08 4.57 -5.97
C THR A 317 -11.89 4.28 -4.71
N ILE A 318 -11.57 3.21 -3.97
CA ILE A 318 -12.21 2.88 -2.68
C ILE A 318 -12.00 4.00 -1.68
N TYR A 319 -10.79 4.54 -1.56
CA TYR A 319 -10.54 5.68 -0.67
C TYR A 319 -11.33 6.92 -1.11
N SER A 320 -11.39 7.23 -2.40
CA SER A 320 -12.22 8.34 -2.91
C SER A 320 -13.70 8.15 -2.60
N LEU A 321 -14.21 6.91 -2.58
CA LEU A 321 -15.60 6.60 -2.25
C LEU A 321 -15.94 6.80 -0.77
N THR A 322 -14.97 6.89 0.12
CA THR A 322 -15.24 7.14 1.56
C THR A 322 -15.98 8.43 1.83
N LYS A 323 -15.93 9.39 0.92
CA LYS A 323 -16.70 10.65 1.01
C LYS A 323 -18.23 10.47 0.94
N TYR A 324 -18.69 9.42 0.27
CA TYR A 324 -20.13 9.20 0.09
C TYR A 324 -20.75 8.37 1.21
N GLN A 325 -19.95 7.69 2.04
CA GLN A 325 -20.47 6.93 3.16
C GLN A 325 -20.87 7.85 4.33
N LYS A 326 -21.97 7.48 5.03
CA LYS A 326 -22.52 8.22 6.16
C LYS A 326 -22.63 7.37 7.44
N VAL A 327 -22.09 6.15 7.41
CA VAL A 327 -22.25 5.17 8.50
C VAL A 327 -21.19 5.30 9.57
N MET A 328 -20.05 5.92 9.24
CA MET A 328 -18.91 6.12 10.13
C MET A 328 -18.23 7.47 9.86
N PRO A 329 -17.56 8.07 10.86
CA PRO A 329 -16.68 9.19 10.65
C PRO A 329 -15.57 8.85 9.66
N ILE A 330 -15.14 9.83 8.86
CA ILE A 330 -14.21 9.59 7.75
C ILE A 330 -12.87 9.02 8.20
N ASN A 331 -12.32 9.49 9.33
CA ASN A 331 -11.09 8.97 9.92
C ASN A 331 -11.22 7.50 10.33
N ALA A 332 -12.35 7.14 10.95
CA ALA A 332 -12.62 5.75 11.34
C ALA A 332 -12.86 4.86 10.12
N ALA A 333 -13.53 5.37 9.08
CA ALA A 333 -13.76 4.64 7.84
C ALA A 333 -12.43 4.38 7.09
N VAL A 334 -11.59 5.40 6.91
CA VAL A 334 -10.27 5.24 6.28
C VAL A 334 -9.40 4.28 7.07
N THR A 335 -9.32 4.44 8.40
CA THR A 335 -8.58 3.52 9.28
C THR A 335 -9.06 2.08 9.13
N ALA A 336 -10.36 1.85 9.12
CA ALA A 336 -10.95 0.52 8.98
C ALA A 336 -10.63 -0.11 7.62
N ILE A 337 -10.79 0.65 6.53
CA ILE A 337 -10.48 0.18 5.17
C ILE A 337 -9.00 -0.15 5.05
N THR A 338 -8.11 0.71 5.55
CA THR A 338 -6.67 0.48 5.54
C THR A 338 -6.32 -0.79 6.33
N SER A 339 -6.81 -0.92 7.57
CA SER A 339 -6.52 -2.10 8.40
C SER A 339 -7.04 -3.41 7.78
N MET A 340 -8.28 -3.38 7.25
CA MET A 340 -8.85 -4.53 6.54
C MET A 340 -8.09 -4.86 5.26
N GLY A 341 -7.68 -3.85 4.49
CA GLY A 341 -6.85 -4.04 3.29
C GLY A 341 -5.53 -4.73 3.62
N TYR A 342 -4.83 -4.25 4.64
CA TYR A 342 -3.56 -4.84 5.08
C TYR A 342 -3.69 -6.28 5.58
N THR A 343 -4.87 -6.71 6.02
CA THR A 343 -5.11 -8.13 6.34
C THR A 343 -4.81 -9.02 5.12
N GLY A 344 -5.11 -8.55 3.91
CA GLY A 344 -4.78 -9.25 2.66
C GLY A 344 -3.27 -9.40 2.44
N VAL A 345 -2.49 -8.38 2.73
CA VAL A 345 -1.01 -8.44 2.61
C VAL A 345 -0.40 -9.33 3.68
N ILE A 346 -0.83 -9.20 4.93
CA ILE A 346 -0.21 -9.89 6.07
C ILE A 346 -0.57 -11.38 6.11
N LEU A 347 -1.84 -11.69 5.90
CA LEU A 347 -2.32 -13.09 5.90
C LEU A 347 -2.15 -13.77 4.55
N GLY A 348 -1.97 -12.96 3.48
CA GLY A 348 -1.82 -13.44 2.11
C GLY A 348 -0.80 -14.55 1.96
N PRO A 349 0.48 -14.35 2.33
CA PRO A 349 1.52 -15.37 2.19
C PRO A 349 1.16 -16.68 2.90
N ALA A 350 0.58 -16.61 4.11
CA ALA A 350 0.17 -17.80 4.87
C ALA A 350 -1.02 -18.52 4.22
N VAL A 351 -2.10 -17.80 3.94
CA VAL A 351 -3.33 -18.38 3.34
C VAL A 351 -3.03 -18.97 1.96
N LEU A 352 -2.34 -18.19 1.11
CA LEU A 352 -2.00 -18.64 -0.24
C LEU A 352 -0.94 -19.74 -0.22
N GLY A 353 -0.03 -19.74 0.77
CA GLY A 353 0.94 -20.81 1.00
C GLY A 353 0.26 -22.13 1.35
N PHE A 354 -0.78 -22.13 2.18
CA PHE A 354 -1.58 -23.33 2.47
C PHE A 354 -2.30 -23.83 1.20
N VAL A 355 -2.85 -22.93 0.39
CA VAL A 355 -3.46 -23.30 -0.89
C VAL A 355 -2.42 -23.90 -1.84
N ALA A 356 -1.26 -23.27 -1.96
CA ALA A 356 -0.16 -23.74 -2.80
C ALA A 356 0.34 -25.11 -2.37
N HIS A 357 0.51 -25.33 -1.06
CA HIS A 357 0.97 -26.61 -0.51
C HIS A 357 -0.04 -27.73 -0.71
N GLY A 358 -1.34 -27.48 -0.49
CA GLY A 358 -2.38 -28.49 -0.57
C GLY A 358 -2.87 -28.81 -1.99
N PHE A 359 -2.87 -27.80 -2.87
CA PHE A 359 -3.53 -27.89 -4.17
C PHE A 359 -2.62 -27.47 -5.35
N GLY A 360 -1.45 -26.96 -5.08
CA GLY A 360 -0.51 -26.46 -6.07
C GLY A 360 -0.61 -24.95 -6.32
N ILE A 361 0.49 -24.39 -6.83
CA ILE A 361 0.63 -22.93 -7.05
C ILE A 361 -0.37 -22.40 -8.07
N THR A 362 -0.74 -23.14 -9.07
CA THR A 362 -1.74 -22.76 -10.08
C THR A 362 -3.09 -22.46 -9.45
N GLN A 363 -3.48 -23.17 -8.39
CA GLN A 363 -4.74 -22.96 -7.69
C GLN A 363 -4.78 -21.63 -6.91
N VAL A 364 -3.64 -21.11 -6.50
CA VAL A 364 -3.53 -19.76 -5.93
C VAL A 364 -4.00 -18.72 -6.93
N PHE A 365 -3.56 -18.81 -8.18
CA PHE A 365 -3.93 -17.87 -9.25
C PHE A 365 -5.40 -18.04 -9.65
N TYR A 366 -5.93 -19.26 -9.68
CA TYR A 366 -7.38 -19.50 -9.87
C TYR A 366 -8.21 -18.85 -8.75
N LEU A 367 -7.82 -19.05 -7.48
CA LEU A 367 -8.52 -18.47 -6.35
C LEU A 367 -8.59 -16.94 -6.46
N LEU A 368 -7.48 -16.30 -6.82
CA LEU A 368 -7.42 -14.84 -6.97
C LEU A 368 -8.28 -14.36 -8.14
N ALA A 369 -8.29 -15.08 -9.26
CA ALA A 369 -9.18 -14.78 -10.38
C ALA A 369 -10.66 -14.85 -9.98
N VAL A 370 -11.04 -15.89 -9.22
CA VAL A 370 -12.42 -16.07 -8.71
C VAL A 370 -12.78 -14.95 -7.73
N LEU A 371 -11.88 -14.59 -6.81
CA LEU A 371 -12.11 -13.51 -5.85
C LEU A 371 -12.32 -12.16 -6.56
N LEU A 372 -11.51 -11.85 -7.58
CA LEU A 372 -11.66 -10.62 -8.36
C LEU A 372 -12.94 -10.64 -9.22
N ALA A 373 -13.30 -11.77 -9.79
CA ALA A 373 -14.57 -11.90 -10.52
C ALA A 373 -15.78 -11.70 -9.57
N ALA A 374 -15.74 -12.30 -8.38
CA ALA A 374 -16.74 -12.09 -7.34
C ALA A 374 -16.79 -10.63 -6.89
N GLN A 375 -15.62 -9.98 -6.75
CA GLN A 375 -15.51 -8.55 -6.45
C GLN A 375 -16.21 -7.69 -7.52
N ALA A 376 -15.99 -7.96 -8.82
CA ALA A 376 -16.66 -7.25 -9.91
C ALA A 376 -18.19 -7.36 -9.82
N LEU A 377 -18.68 -8.57 -9.58
CA LEU A 377 -20.12 -8.82 -9.41
C LEU A 377 -20.70 -8.13 -8.18
N ALA A 378 -19.99 -8.18 -7.05
CA ALA A 378 -20.40 -7.53 -5.81
C ALA A 378 -20.47 -6.01 -5.96
N VAL A 379 -19.48 -5.39 -6.64
CA VAL A 379 -19.47 -3.96 -6.94
C VAL A 379 -20.66 -3.61 -7.83
N LYS A 380 -20.88 -4.33 -8.93
CA LYS A 380 -22.01 -4.09 -9.83
C LYS A 380 -23.35 -4.18 -9.12
N TYR A 381 -23.53 -5.22 -8.28
CA TYR A 381 -24.74 -5.39 -7.48
C TYR A 381 -24.97 -4.26 -6.48
N TYR A 382 -23.88 -3.81 -5.82
CA TYR A 382 -23.94 -2.70 -4.86
C TYR A 382 -24.41 -1.40 -5.53
N PHE A 383 -23.79 -1.01 -6.65
CA PHE A 383 -24.15 0.24 -7.34
C PHE A 383 -25.54 0.18 -7.96
N ALA A 384 -25.98 -0.99 -8.47
CA ALA A 384 -27.33 -1.18 -8.99
C ALA A 384 -28.44 -1.00 -7.94
N LYS A 385 -28.11 -1.15 -6.64
CA LYS A 385 -29.07 -0.90 -5.54
C LYS A 385 -29.10 0.54 -5.07
N MET A 386 -28.12 1.34 -5.45
CA MET A 386 -28.02 2.74 -5.04
C MET A 386 -28.59 3.72 -6.09
N GLY A 387 -28.73 3.31 -7.34
CA GLY A 387 -29.40 4.06 -8.42
C GLY A 387 -30.83 3.62 -8.58
#